data_a384f91adb631c967d857332928cf4d3
#
_entry.id   a384f91adb631c967d857332928cf4d3
#
_cell.length_a   1.000
_cell.length_b   1.000
_cell.length_c   1.000
_cell.angle_alpha   90.00
_cell.angle_beta   90.00
_cell.angle_gamma   90.00
#
_symmetry.space_group_name_H-M   'P 1'
#
loop_
_entity.id
_entity.type
_entity.pdbx_description
1 polymer ?
#
loop_
_entity_poly.entity_id
_entity_poly.type
_entity_poly.pdbx_seq_one_letter_code
_entity_poly.pdbx_strand_id
1 'polypeptide(L)'
;MKHITMRRRLQILSAVAALMTGLTGTGSAQASPSGADCPTAEIFATNNTDVITDQADPRLRTRLERFGRDVRAIIRAHGARPEASTLLDGVFWSGELKQATYERSREFDVEEVGPDGLRHIAGVIAKTYHQESVLTFRCLPRTSPDTDAVEIRVPGVTPSRLRDALLADPEAREELVGGSVTLDGKLILVAPLAELPVARRLTAALGVDWNEARVDYGDREFVS
;
A
#
# COMPACT_ATOMS: atom_id res chain seq x y z
N MET A 1 28.96 -13.16 -30.63
CA MET A 1 30.06 -12.65 -29.79
C MET A 1 30.41 -11.24 -30.24
N LYS A 2 30.03 -10.21 -29.49
CA LYS A 2 30.63 -8.87 -29.51
C LYS A 2 30.07 -8.11 -28.27
N HIS A 3 30.89 -7.99 -27.26
CA HIS A 3 30.70 -7.11 -26.10
C HIS A 3 30.82 -5.65 -26.55
N ILE A 4 29.87 -4.81 -26.21
CA ILE A 4 30.05 -3.36 -26.25
C ILE A 4 29.85 -2.81 -24.85
N THR A 5 30.98 -2.55 -24.25
CA THR A 5 31.15 -1.81 -23.00
C THR A 5 31.09 -0.32 -23.34
N MET A 6 30.09 0.40 -22.82
CA MET A 6 30.05 1.85 -22.99
C MET A 6 30.17 2.55 -21.64
N ARG A 7 31.42 2.88 -21.31
CA ARG A 7 31.79 3.82 -20.24
C ARG A 7 31.36 5.21 -20.66
N ARG A 8 30.56 5.90 -19.85
CA ARG A 8 30.42 7.35 -19.96
C ARG A 8 30.95 8.04 -18.72
N ARG A 9 31.76 9.03 -19.04
CA ARG A 9 32.67 9.82 -18.19
C ARG A 9 31.91 10.79 -17.31
N LEU A 10 32.40 10.95 -16.09
CA LEU A 10 32.19 12.12 -15.23
C LEU A 10 32.57 13.41 -15.98
N GLN A 11 31.74 14.42 -15.87
CA GLN A 11 32.21 15.81 -15.97
C GLN A 11 31.73 16.57 -14.74
N ILE A 12 32.72 16.97 -13.98
CA ILE A 12 32.65 17.92 -12.88
C ILE A 12 32.68 19.32 -13.51
N LEU A 13 31.74 20.17 -13.15
CA LEU A 13 31.87 21.61 -13.34
C LEU A 13 31.44 22.37 -12.09
N SER A 14 32.38 23.14 -11.64
CA SER A 14 32.42 23.90 -10.38
C SER A 14 31.60 25.19 -10.42
N ALA A 15 31.08 25.56 -9.29
CA ALA A 15 30.92 26.85 -8.64
C ALA A 15 30.43 28.07 -9.45
N VAL A 16 29.35 28.69 -8.97
CA VAL A 16 29.32 30.14 -8.71
C VAL A 16 28.42 30.40 -7.51
N ALA A 17 28.97 31.03 -6.48
CA ALA A 17 28.26 31.58 -5.36
C ALA A 17 27.60 32.93 -5.78
N ALA A 18 26.30 33.06 -5.50
CA ALA A 18 25.65 34.36 -5.48
C ALA A 18 24.90 34.51 -4.15
N LEU A 19 25.43 35.37 -3.30
CA LEU A 19 24.68 35.95 -2.18
C LEU A 19 23.55 36.80 -2.72
N MET A 20 22.32 36.51 -2.32
CA MET A 20 21.24 37.49 -2.32
C MET A 20 20.53 37.44 -0.97
N THR A 21 20.63 38.55 -0.31
CA THR A 21 19.98 38.93 0.94
C THR A 21 18.46 39.06 0.78
N GLY A 22 17.71 38.49 1.73
CA GLY A 22 16.52 39.10 2.33
C GLY A 22 15.26 39.04 1.54
N LEU A 23 14.37 38.17 2.02
CA LEU A 23 12.95 38.46 2.19
C LEU A 23 12.40 37.45 3.19
N THR A 24 12.14 37.92 4.40
CA THR A 24 11.41 37.18 5.44
C THR A 24 9.96 37.05 5.01
N GLY A 25 9.69 36.04 4.19
CA GLY A 25 8.37 35.50 3.99
C GLY A 25 8.13 34.48 5.11
N THR A 26 7.34 34.83 6.12
CA THR A 26 6.73 33.88 7.03
C THR A 26 5.71 33.08 6.23
N GLY A 27 6.20 32.23 5.37
CA GLY A 27 5.44 31.09 4.84
C GLY A 27 5.19 30.18 6.01
N SER A 28 3.95 30.19 6.51
CA SER A 28 3.45 29.12 7.35
C SER A 28 3.70 27.83 6.59
N ALA A 29 4.77 27.11 6.95
CA ALA A 29 4.89 25.73 6.58
C ALA A 29 3.63 25.07 7.19
N GLN A 30 2.65 24.80 6.33
CA GLN A 30 1.60 23.86 6.68
C GLN A 30 2.35 22.58 7.03
N ALA A 31 2.43 22.31 8.33
CA ALA A 31 2.84 21.03 8.81
C ALA A 31 1.91 20.04 8.09
N SER A 32 2.46 19.26 7.17
CA SER A 32 1.81 18.02 6.74
C SER A 32 1.35 17.34 8.02
N PRO A 33 0.10 16.82 8.10
CA PRO A 33 -0.32 16.08 9.26
C PRO A 33 0.74 15.01 9.49
N SER A 34 1.53 15.23 10.52
CA SER A 34 2.55 14.31 10.96
C SER A 34 1.82 13.02 11.32
N GLY A 35 2.35 11.90 10.87
CA GLY A 35 1.86 10.55 11.03
C GLY A 35 1.60 10.12 12.47
N ALA A 36 0.67 10.80 13.16
CA ALA A 36 0.22 10.46 14.50
C ALA A 36 -0.68 9.21 14.51
N ASP A 37 -1.12 8.73 13.34
CA ASP A 37 -2.04 7.60 13.22
C ASP A 37 -1.55 6.50 12.27
N CYS A 38 -0.33 6.56 11.71
CA CYS A 38 0.22 5.47 10.94
C CYS A 38 0.84 4.45 11.91
N PRO A 39 0.37 3.20 11.94
CA PRO A 39 1.04 2.16 12.71
C PRO A 39 2.47 1.99 12.21
N THR A 40 3.34 1.42 13.04
CA THR A 40 4.74 1.21 12.67
C THR A 40 4.86 0.30 11.44
N ALA A 41 3.94 -0.68 11.32
CA ALA A 41 3.83 -1.57 10.19
C ALA A 41 2.41 -2.12 10.02
N GLU A 42 2.10 -2.58 8.82
CA GLU A 42 0.83 -3.21 8.46
C GLU A 42 1.08 -4.51 7.70
N ILE A 43 0.20 -5.49 7.93
CA ILE A 43 0.19 -6.76 7.21
C ILE A 43 -1.18 -6.93 6.56
N PHE A 44 -1.21 -7.18 5.26
CA PHE A 44 -2.42 -7.44 4.48
C PHE A 44 -2.45 -8.92 4.10
N ALA A 45 -3.39 -9.66 4.65
CA ALA A 45 -3.44 -11.10 4.48
C ALA A 45 -4.88 -11.62 4.38
N THR A 46 -5.04 -12.76 3.70
CA THR A 46 -6.31 -13.47 3.54
C THR A 46 -6.16 -14.93 3.94
N ASN A 47 -7.24 -15.65 4.14
CA ASN A 47 -7.23 -17.10 4.23
C ASN A 47 -7.74 -17.78 2.95
N ASN A 48 -7.92 -17.01 1.89
CA ASN A 48 -8.42 -17.49 0.61
C ASN A 48 -7.30 -17.46 -0.44
N THR A 49 -7.01 -18.61 -1.02
CA THR A 49 -5.97 -18.81 -2.03
C THR A 49 -6.55 -18.93 -3.45
N ASP A 50 -7.88 -18.99 -3.58
CA ASP A 50 -8.54 -19.12 -4.87
C ASP A 50 -8.76 -17.77 -5.54
N VAL A 51 -8.62 -17.73 -6.85
CA VAL A 51 -8.99 -16.57 -7.65
C VAL A 51 -10.51 -16.48 -7.74
N ILE A 52 -11.09 -15.39 -7.24
CA ILE A 52 -12.53 -15.13 -7.27
C ILE A 52 -12.82 -14.03 -8.29
N THR A 53 -13.62 -14.36 -9.29
CA THR A 53 -13.99 -13.43 -10.38
C THR A 53 -15.42 -12.94 -10.28
N ASP A 54 -16.24 -13.54 -9.42
CA ASP A 54 -17.62 -13.13 -9.16
C ASP A 54 -17.71 -12.38 -7.83
N GLN A 55 -18.11 -11.11 -7.88
CA GLN A 55 -18.33 -10.28 -6.69
C GLN A 55 -19.41 -10.84 -5.75
N ALA A 56 -20.34 -11.68 -6.25
CA ALA A 56 -21.38 -12.31 -5.45
C ALA A 56 -20.95 -13.63 -4.80
N ASP A 57 -19.71 -14.09 -5.01
CA ASP A 57 -19.22 -15.35 -4.49
C ASP A 57 -19.43 -15.44 -2.97
N PRO A 58 -20.02 -16.53 -2.46
CA PRO A 58 -20.30 -16.67 -1.04
C PRO A 58 -19.05 -16.66 -0.16
N ARG A 59 -17.88 -17.01 -0.67
CA ARG A 59 -16.60 -16.92 0.06
C ARG A 59 -16.25 -15.49 0.46
N LEU A 60 -16.70 -14.50 -0.32
CA LEU A 60 -16.51 -13.08 -0.02
C LEU A 60 -17.40 -12.57 1.13
N ARG A 61 -18.36 -13.36 1.61
CA ARG A 61 -19.28 -12.96 2.70
C ARG A 61 -18.70 -13.22 4.09
N THR A 62 -17.58 -13.92 4.18
CA THR A 62 -16.97 -14.24 5.48
C THR A 62 -16.36 -13.00 6.11
N ARG A 63 -16.43 -12.87 7.44
CA ARG A 63 -15.80 -11.77 8.19
C ARG A 63 -14.37 -12.06 8.60
N LEU A 64 -13.86 -13.26 8.31
CA LEU A 64 -12.51 -13.69 8.67
C LEU A 64 -12.21 -13.53 10.18
N GLU A 65 -13.19 -13.74 11.06
CA GLU A 65 -13.05 -13.55 12.50
C GLU A 65 -12.03 -14.52 13.12
N ARG A 66 -12.12 -15.80 12.74
CA ARG A 66 -11.18 -16.82 13.20
C ARG A 66 -9.77 -16.52 12.69
N PHE A 67 -9.66 -16.27 11.38
CA PHE A 67 -8.41 -15.87 10.75
C PHE A 67 -7.77 -14.67 11.45
N GLY A 68 -8.55 -13.62 11.71
CA GLY A 68 -8.06 -12.44 12.42
C GLY A 68 -7.53 -12.73 13.83
N ARG A 69 -8.15 -13.68 14.57
CA ARG A 69 -7.62 -14.10 15.89
C ARG A 69 -6.33 -14.90 15.76
N ASP A 70 -6.30 -15.82 14.81
CA ASP A 70 -5.16 -16.72 14.60
C ASP A 70 -3.93 -15.92 14.13
N VAL A 71 -4.08 -14.97 13.19
CA VAL A 71 -2.98 -14.10 12.75
C VAL A 71 -2.47 -13.23 13.91
N ARG A 72 -3.35 -12.63 14.73
CA ARG A 72 -2.89 -11.88 15.91
C ARG A 72 -2.15 -12.77 16.92
N ALA A 73 -2.49 -14.04 17.00
CA ALA A 73 -1.73 -15.00 17.83
C ALA A 73 -0.33 -15.26 17.23
N ILE A 74 -0.22 -15.38 15.91
CA ILE A 74 1.07 -15.51 15.21
C ILE A 74 1.94 -14.26 15.48
N ILE A 75 1.41 -13.05 15.31
CA ILE A 75 2.13 -11.81 15.55
C ILE A 75 2.71 -11.78 16.97
N ARG A 76 1.89 -12.08 17.99
CA ARG A 76 2.35 -12.13 19.38
C ARG A 76 3.40 -13.20 19.64
N ALA A 77 3.23 -14.38 19.05
CA ALA A 77 4.18 -15.49 19.23
C ALA A 77 5.58 -15.17 18.69
N HIS A 78 5.67 -14.22 17.77
CA HIS A 78 6.93 -13.73 17.20
C HIS A 78 7.41 -12.39 17.80
N GLY A 79 6.88 -12.01 18.97
CA GLY A 79 7.39 -10.90 19.76
C GLY A 79 6.94 -9.51 19.30
N ALA A 80 5.99 -9.42 18.37
CA ALA A 80 5.39 -8.17 17.95
C ALA A 80 4.03 -7.93 18.61
N ARG A 81 3.55 -6.69 18.60
CA ARG A 81 2.28 -6.30 19.21
C ARG A 81 1.23 -6.01 18.14
N PRO A 82 0.19 -6.88 17.99
CA PRO A 82 -0.92 -6.57 17.11
C PRO A 82 -1.84 -5.54 17.76
N GLU A 83 -2.14 -4.47 17.04
CA GLU A 83 -3.08 -3.43 17.46
C GLU A 83 -4.45 -3.65 16.79
N ALA A 84 -4.86 -2.80 15.86
CA ALA A 84 -6.12 -2.93 15.16
C ALA A 84 -6.08 -4.04 14.09
N SER A 85 -7.25 -4.43 13.62
CA SER A 85 -7.40 -5.27 12.45
C SER A 85 -8.71 -4.96 11.75
N THR A 86 -8.61 -4.58 10.49
CA THR A 86 -9.74 -4.11 9.66
C THR A 86 -10.04 -5.13 8.56
N LEU A 87 -11.33 -5.43 8.37
CA LEU A 87 -11.78 -6.28 7.25
C LEU A 87 -11.82 -5.45 5.97
N LEU A 88 -11.28 -6.02 4.89
CA LEU A 88 -11.15 -5.38 3.59
C LEU A 88 -11.93 -6.17 2.51
N ASP A 89 -12.53 -5.44 1.60
CA ASP A 89 -13.09 -5.93 0.34
C ASP A 89 -12.11 -5.59 -0.79
N GLY A 90 -11.14 -6.46 -1.02
CA GLY A 90 -10.11 -6.25 -2.03
C GLY A 90 -10.68 -6.36 -3.46
N VAL A 91 -10.26 -5.43 -4.32
CA VAL A 91 -10.51 -5.45 -5.77
C VAL A 91 -9.16 -5.33 -6.46
N PHE A 92 -8.82 -6.33 -7.26
CA PHE A 92 -7.51 -6.44 -7.90
C PHE A 92 -7.71 -6.67 -9.39
N TRP A 93 -6.76 -6.22 -10.22
CA TRP A 93 -6.72 -6.55 -11.63
C TRP A 93 -5.86 -7.79 -11.85
N SER A 94 -6.43 -8.82 -12.46
CA SER A 94 -5.66 -9.96 -12.96
C SER A 94 -5.19 -9.70 -14.38
N GLY A 95 -3.88 -9.50 -14.56
CA GLY A 95 -3.26 -9.34 -15.89
C GLY A 95 -3.40 -10.60 -16.76
N GLU A 96 -3.43 -11.78 -16.14
CA GLU A 96 -3.61 -13.06 -16.83
C GLU A 96 -5.07 -13.22 -17.32
N LEU A 97 -6.03 -13.03 -16.44
CA LEU A 97 -7.45 -13.20 -16.75
C LEU A 97 -8.08 -11.99 -17.46
N LYS A 98 -7.37 -10.86 -17.56
CA LYS A 98 -7.83 -9.59 -18.13
C LYS A 98 -9.14 -9.09 -17.49
N GLN A 99 -9.29 -9.28 -16.19
CA GLN A 99 -10.48 -8.89 -15.46
C GLN A 99 -10.20 -8.55 -13.99
N ALA A 100 -11.17 -7.89 -13.36
CA ALA A 100 -11.13 -7.68 -11.92
C ALA A 100 -11.34 -9.00 -11.17
N THR A 101 -10.55 -9.19 -10.13
CA THR A 101 -10.68 -10.28 -9.16
C THR A 101 -10.99 -9.72 -7.79
N TYR A 102 -11.50 -10.55 -6.90
CA TYR A 102 -11.99 -10.13 -5.60
C TYR A 102 -11.40 -11.02 -4.50
N GLU A 103 -11.09 -10.41 -3.38
CA GLU A 103 -10.76 -11.16 -2.19
C GLU A 103 -11.29 -10.43 -0.94
N ARG A 104 -11.56 -11.21 0.11
CA ARG A 104 -11.71 -10.73 1.46
C ARG A 104 -10.40 -10.92 2.19
N SER A 105 -9.82 -9.81 2.63
CA SER A 105 -8.57 -9.79 3.40
C SER A 105 -8.74 -9.03 4.70
N ARG A 106 -7.73 -9.05 5.53
CA ARG A 106 -7.63 -8.21 6.71
C ARG A 106 -6.30 -7.48 6.70
N GLU A 107 -6.39 -6.22 7.05
CA GLU A 107 -5.27 -5.40 7.49
C GLU A 107 -5.02 -5.65 8.98
N PHE A 108 -3.78 -5.72 9.37
CA PHE A 108 -3.33 -5.85 10.75
C PHE A 108 -2.30 -4.78 11.03
N ASP A 109 -2.58 -3.91 11.98
CA ASP A 109 -1.61 -2.95 12.50
C ASP A 109 -0.67 -3.67 13.46
N VAL A 110 0.64 -3.49 13.26
CA VAL A 110 1.67 -4.20 14.00
C VAL A 110 2.69 -3.20 14.55
N GLU A 111 2.87 -3.20 15.85
CA GLU A 111 3.87 -2.40 16.54
C GLU A 111 4.99 -3.28 17.12
N GLU A 112 6.05 -2.62 17.57
CA GLU A 112 7.21 -3.27 18.20
C GLU A 112 7.88 -4.31 17.29
N VAL A 113 7.91 -4.04 15.98
CA VAL A 113 8.50 -4.92 14.98
C VAL A 113 9.49 -4.17 14.09
N GLY A 114 10.69 -4.75 13.92
CA GLY A 114 11.64 -4.30 12.91
C GLY A 114 11.41 -4.97 11.54
N PRO A 115 12.12 -4.52 10.49
CA PRO A 115 11.91 -5.04 9.12
C PRO A 115 12.02 -6.56 9.01
N ASP A 116 13.05 -7.15 9.61
CA ASP A 116 13.26 -8.60 9.55
C ASP A 116 12.20 -9.39 10.31
N GLY A 117 11.74 -8.86 11.45
CA GLY A 117 10.64 -9.45 12.22
C GLY A 117 9.33 -9.40 11.43
N LEU A 118 9.05 -8.28 10.75
CA LEU A 118 7.86 -8.13 9.92
C LEU A 118 7.86 -9.13 8.75
N ARG A 119 8.99 -9.27 8.03
CA ARG A 119 9.15 -10.29 6.97
C ARG A 119 8.94 -11.69 7.52
N HIS A 120 9.55 -12.00 8.67
CA HIS A 120 9.40 -13.31 9.29
C HIS A 120 7.94 -13.62 9.62
N ILE A 121 7.22 -12.70 10.26
CA ILE A 121 5.79 -12.86 10.58
C ILE A 121 4.96 -13.05 9.32
N ALA A 122 5.17 -12.22 8.29
CA ALA A 122 4.46 -12.32 7.03
C ALA A 122 4.71 -13.67 6.34
N GLY A 123 5.96 -14.15 6.31
CA GLY A 123 6.31 -15.48 5.78
C GLY A 123 5.65 -16.63 6.55
N VAL A 124 5.54 -16.53 7.88
CA VAL A 124 4.79 -17.52 8.68
C VAL A 124 3.31 -17.53 8.32
N ILE A 125 2.71 -16.35 8.13
CA ILE A 125 1.31 -16.21 7.71
C ILE A 125 1.12 -16.80 6.30
N ALA A 126 1.97 -16.42 5.33
CA ALA A 126 1.93 -16.94 3.96
C ALA A 126 1.95 -18.46 3.95
N LYS A 127 2.90 -19.07 4.66
CA LYS A 127 3.05 -20.52 4.77
C LYS A 127 1.86 -21.18 5.45
N THR A 128 1.35 -20.61 6.55
CA THR A 128 0.24 -21.18 7.34
C THR A 128 -1.06 -21.22 6.54
N TYR A 129 -1.30 -20.22 5.69
CA TYR A 129 -2.52 -20.07 4.91
C TYR A 129 -2.33 -20.38 3.43
N HIS A 130 -1.17 -20.92 3.05
CA HIS A 130 -0.85 -21.32 1.67
C HIS A 130 -1.01 -20.17 0.66
N GLN A 131 -0.64 -18.96 1.07
CA GLN A 131 -0.65 -17.78 0.20
C GLN A 131 0.64 -17.72 -0.61
N GLU A 132 0.56 -17.27 -1.85
CA GLU A 132 1.72 -17.02 -2.70
C GLU A 132 2.62 -15.96 -2.06
N SER A 133 2.00 -14.89 -1.56
CA SER A 133 2.68 -13.85 -0.79
C SER A 133 1.71 -13.11 0.14
N VAL A 134 2.28 -12.42 1.11
CA VAL A 134 1.59 -11.50 2.03
C VAL A 134 2.19 -10.12 1.84
N LEU A 135 1.34 -9.13 1.59
CA LEU A 135 1.78 -7.75 1.46
C LEU A 135 2.02 -7.16 2.85
N THR A 136 3.17 -6.53 3.02
CA THR A 136 3.48 -5.71 4.19
C THR A 136 3.69 -4.26 3.77
N PHE A 137 3.37 -3.33 4.69
CA PHE A 137 3.68 -1.92 4.56
C PHE A 137 4.28 -1.42 5.86
N ARG A 138 5.40 -0.70 5.78
CA ARG A 138 6.09 -0.11 6.91
C ARG A 138 6.15 1.39 6.73
N CYS A 139 5.50 2.13 7.64
CA CYS A 139 5.52 3.58 7.60
C CYS A 139 6.93 4.12 7.83
N LEU A 140 7.35 5.00 6.94
CA LEU A 140 8.64 5.68 6.98
C LEU A 140 8.46 7.18 6.71
N PRO A 141 9.33 8.04 7.24
CA PRO A 141 9.34 9.44 6.83
C PRO A 141 9.52 9.57 5.31
N ARG A 142 8.81 10.49 4.66
CA ARG A 142 8.93 10.73 3.21
C ARG A 142 10.37 10.96 2.74
N THR A 143 11.21 11.47 3.63
CA THR A 143 12.63 11.77 3.36
C THR A 143 13.54 10.57 3.58
N SER A 144 13.00 9.42 4.00
CA SER A 144 13.80 8.21 4.13
C SER A 144 14.26 7.71 2.76
N PRO A 145 15.53 7.28 2.62
CA PRO A 145 16.02 6.68 1.38
C PRO A 145 15.30 5.36 1.04
N ASP A 146 14.71 4.71 2.02
CA ASP A 146 13.99 3.44 1.87
C ASP A 146 12.50 3.63 1.54
N THR A 147 12.02 4.87 1.41
CA THR A 147 10.62 5.12 1.03
C THR A 147 10.45 4.85 -0.46
N ASP A 148 9.79 3.76 -0.80
CA ASP A 148 9.52 3.33 -2.18
C ASP A 148 8.02 3.23 -2.53
N ALA A 149 7.15 3.42 -1.56
CA ALA A 149 5.72 3.32 -1.71
C ALA A 149 4.97 4.35 -0.87
N VAL A 150 3.69 4.50 -1.18
CA VAL A 150 2.73 5.30 -0.40
C VAL A 150 1.47 4.48 -0.15
N GLU A 151 0.87 4.66 1.01
CA GLU A 151 -0.48 4.22 1.30
C GLU A 151 -1.42 5.42 1.29
N ILE A 152 -2.57 5.27 0.65
CA ILE A 152 -3.55 6.34 0.47
C ILE A 152 -4.88 5.87 1.03
N ARG A 153 -5.45 6.63 1.96
CA ARG A 153 -6.75 6.34 2.55
C ARG A 153 -7.73 7.45 2.18
N VAL A 154 -8.82 7.09 1.50
CA VAL A 154 -9.87 8.04 1.10
C VAL A 154 -11.26 7.52 1.47
N PRO A 155 -12.17 8.36 1.98
CA PRO A 155 -13.53 7.93 2.34
C PRO A 155 -14.45 7.87 1.11
N GLY A 156 -15.63 7.24 1.28
CA GLY A 156 -16.74 7.31 0.32
C GLY A 156 -16.60 6.45 -0.92
N VAL A 157 -15.71 5.44 -0.90
CA VAL A 157 -15.50 4.52 -2.02
C VAL A 157 -16.21 3.19 -1.76
N THR A 158 -16.75 2.60 -2.81
CA THR A 158 -17.30 1.24 -2.79
C THR A 158 -16.47 0.31 -3.68
N PRO A 159 -16.45 -1.02 -3.43
CA PRO A 159 -15.74 -1.96 -4.29
C PRO A 159 -16.17 -1.88 -5.74
N SER A 160 -17.47 -1.65 -6.02
CA SER A 160 -17.98 -1.52 -7.39
C SER A 160 -17.42 -0.28 -8.09
N ARG A 161 -17.36 0.87 -7.40
CA ARG A 161 -16.78 2.10 -7.97
C ARG A 161 -15.29 1.92 -8.23
N LEU A 162 -14.57 1.29 -7.31
CA LEU A 162 -13.15 0.98 -7.50
C LEU A 162 -12.94 0.08 -8.71
N ARG A 163 -13.72 -1.01 -8.83
CA ARG A 163 -13.69 -1.88 -10.01
C ARG A 163 -13.91 -1.09 -11.31
N ASP A 164 -14.93 -0.26 -11.36
CA ASP A 164 -15.30 0.47 -12.58
C ASP A 164 -14.21 1.49 -12.94
N ALA A 165 -13.61 2.15 -11.96
CA ALA A 165 -12.48 3.06 -12.18
C ALA A 165 -11.23 2.31 -12.70
N LEU A 166 -10.90 1.15 -12.12
CA LEU A 166 -9.79 0.32 -12.60
C LEU A 166 -10.06 -0.21 -14.03
N LEU A 167 -11.29 -0.56 -14.36
CA LEU A 167 -11.64 -0.97 -15.73
C LEU A 167 -11.46 0.16 -16.75
N ALA A 168 -11.71 1.40 -16.35
CA ALA A 168 -11.60 2.58 -17.20
C ALA A 168 -10.16 3.09 -17.34
N ASP A 169 -9.27 2.80 -16.40
CA ASP A 169 -7.88 3.31 -16.38
C ASP A 169 -6.86 2.16 -16.50
N PRO A 170 -6.36 1.88 -17.73
CA PRO A 170 -5.34 0.84 -17.96
C PRO A 170 -4.03 1.09 -17.18
N GLU A 171 -3.60 2.34 -17.07
CA GLU A 171 -2.35 2.68 -16.38
C GLU A 171 -2.49 2.42 -14.87
N ALA A 172 -3.63 2.78 -14.27
CA ALA A 172 -3.88 2.46 -12.87
C ALA A 172 -3.87 0.94 -12.60
N ARG A 173 -4.32 0.12 -13.55
CA ARG A 173 -4.29 -1.35 -13.43
C ARG A 173 -2.89 -1.93 -13.49
N GLU A 174 -1.99 -1.30 -14.23
CA GLU A 174 -0.63 -1.79 -14.45
C GLU A 174 0.34 -1.29 -13.37
N GLU A 175 0.15 -0.05 -12.91
CA GLU A 175 1.11 0.62 -12.05
C GLU A 175 0.75 0.55 -10.55
N LEU A 176 -0.54 0.39 -10.21
CA LEU A 176 -0.95 0.30 -8.82
C LEU A 176 -0.97 -1.15 -8.36
N VAL A 177 -0.50 -1.39 -7.14
CA VAL A 177 -0.42 -2.73 -6.53
C VAL A 177 -1.80 -3.35 -6.32
N GLY A 178 -2.82 -2.52 -6.18
CA GLY A 178 -4.19 -2.91 -5.95
C GLY A 178 -4.88 -1.99 -4.95
N GLY A 179 -6.15 -2.25 -4.69
CA GLY A 179 -6.92 -1.47 -3.75
C GLY A 179 -7.90 -2.32 -2.97
N SER A 180 -8.14 -1.95 -1.74
CA SER A 180 -9.12 -2.58 -0.86
C SER A 180 -10.02 -1.52 -0.24
N VAL A 181 -11.27 -1.89 0.00
CA VAL A 181 -12.25 -1.00 0.62
C VAL A 181 -12.68 -1.59 1.96
N THR A 182 -12.65 -0.79 3.01
CA THR A 182 -13.16 -1.20 4.32
C THR A 182 -14.68 -1.26 4.33
N LEU A 183 -15.29 -1.91 5.31
CA LEU A 183 -16.74 -2.02 5.41
C LEU A 183 -17.46 -0.67 5.57
N ASP A 184 -16.77 0.34 6.10
CA ASP A 184 -17.25 1.72 6.23
C ASP A 184 -16.97 2.58 4.99
N GLY A 185 -16.48 1.97 3.90
CA GLY A 185 -16.27 2.64 2.62
C GLY A 185 -15.01 3.49 2.53
N LYS A 186 -13.97 3.17 3.28
CA LYS A 186 -12.66 3.77 3.13
C LYS A 186 -11.82 2.95 2.15
N LEU A 187 -11.37 3.56 1.06
CA LEU A 187 -10.38 2.98 0.16
C LEU A 187 -8.99 3.01 0.83
N ILE A 188 -8.31 1.88 0.78
CA ILE A 188 -6.89 1.76 1.07
C ILE A 188 -6.22 1.38 -0.25
N LEU A 189 -5.27 2.19 -0.70
CA LEU A 189 -4.55 2.01 -1.94
C LEU A 189 -3.06 2.07 -1.64
N VAL A 190 -2.30 1.06 -2.03
CA VAL A 190 -0.84 1.04 -1.95
C VAL A 190 -0.27 1.21 -3.35
N ALA A 191 0.61 2.19 -3.53
CA ALA A 191 1.20 2.51 -4.80
C ALA A 191 2.71 2.76 -4.67
N PRO A 192 3.53 2.50 -5.70
CA PRO A 192 4.90 2.98 -5.76
C PRO A 192 4.95 4.50 -5.61
N LEU A 193 5.98 5.02 -4.97
CA LEU A 193 6.13 6.48 -4.78
C LEU A 193 6.12 7.25 -6.11
N ALA A 194 6.71 6.67 -7.15
CA ALA A 194 6.74 7.25 -8.50
C ALA A 194 5.33 7.36 -9.12
N GLU A 195 4.41 6.48 -8.71
CA GLU A 195 3.05 6.36 -9.25
C GLU A 195 2.00 7.13 -8.44
N LEU A 196 2.43 7.99 -7.54
CA LEU A 196 1.53 8.90 -6.81
C LEU A 196 0.63 9.75 -7.74
N PRO A 197 1.08 10.22 -8.93
CA PRO A 197 0.21 10.90 -9.90
C PRO A 197 -0.91 10.01 -10.43
N VAL A 198 -0.64 8.73 -10.66
CA VAL A 198 -1.63 7.73 -11.11
C VAL A 198 -2.67 7.49 -10.03
N ALA A 199 -2.22 7.30 -8.78
CA ALA A 199 -3.10 7.14 -7.63
C ALA A 199 -4.01 8.38 -7.42
N ARG A 200 -3.45 9.59 -7.58
CA ARG A 200 -4.22 10.84 -7.50
C ARG A 200 -5.28 10.93 -8.60
N ARG A 201 -4.96 10.52 -9.83
CA ARG A 201 -5.91 10.49 -10.94
C ARG A 201 -7.04 9.50 -10.69
N LEU A 202 -6.69 8.28 -10.20
CA LEU A 202 -7.68 7.26 -9.84
C LEU A 202 -8.63 7.75 -8.75
N THR A 203 -8.13 8.38 -7.68
CA THR A 203 -8.99 8.94 -6.61
C THR A 203 -9.90 10.05 -7.12
N ALA A 204 -9.43 10.89 -8.03
CA ALA A 204 -10.26 11.89 -8.69
C ALA A 204 -11.37 11.26 -9.55
N ALA A 205 -11.07 10.17 -10.30
CA ALA A 205 -12.07 9.41 -11.05
C ALA A 205 -13.12 8.75 -10.14
N LEU A 206 -12.75 8.44 -8.90
CA LEU A 206 -13.67 7.98 -7.85
C LEU A 206 -14.51 9.13 -7.25
N GLY A 207 -14.32 10.37 -7.71
CA GLY A 207 -15.05 11.54 -7.23
C GLY A 207 -14.68 11.98 -5.81
N VAL A 208 -13.48 11.63 -5.36
CA VAL A 208 -12.96 12.02 -4.05
C VAL A 208 -12.01 13.20 -4.20
N ASP A 209 -12.16 14.21 -3.34
CA ASP A 209 -11.19 15.31 -3.26
C ASP A 209 -9.88 14.78 -2.68
N TRP A 210 -8.77 14.99 -3.41
CA TRP A 210 -7.45 14.59 -2.93
C TRP A 210 -7.08 15.23 -1.58
N ASN A 211 -7.62 16.39 -1.26
CA ASN A 211 -7.39 17.04 0.04
C ASN A 211 -8.01 16.28 1.22
N GLU A 212 -8.95 15.37 0.95
CA GLU A 212 -9.53 14.47 1.95
C GLU A 212 -8.72 13.17 2.09
N ALA A 213 -7.76 12.95 1.19
CA ALA A 213 -6.90 11.78 1.24
C ALA A 213 -5.85 11.92 2.34
N ARG A 214 -5.69 10.88 3.14
CA ARG A 214 -4.51 10.68 3.96
C ARG A 214 -3.49 9.92 3.14
N VAL A 215 -2.26 10.43 3.08
CA VAL A 215 -1.15 9.81 2.37
C VAL A 215 -0.04 9.52 3.37
N ASP A 216 0.24 8.25 3.60
CA ASP A 216 1.33 7.78 4.42
C ASP A 216 2.45 7.25 3.52
N TYR A 217 3.70 7.59 3.85
CA TYR A 217 4.88 7.17 3.08
C TYR A 217 5.54 5.99 3.74
N GLY A 218 6.10 5.08 2.95
CA GLY A 218 6.68 3.88 3.52
C GLY A 218 7.39 2.97 2.53
N ASP A 219 7.65 1.78 3.00
CA ASP A 219 8.24 0.66 2.27
C ASP A 219 7.22 -0.47 2.23
N ARG A 220 7.00 -1.04 1.05
CA ARG A 220 6.11 -2.18 0.84
C ARG A 220 6.90 -3.40 0.40
N GLU A 221 6.46 -4.57 0.83
CA GLU A 221 7.09 -5.81 0.43
C GLU A 221 6.06 -6.94 0.31
N PHE A 222 6.15 -7.73 -0.77
CA PHE A 222 5.46 -9.00 -0.89
C PHE A 222 6.35 -10.11 -0.36
N VAL A 223 5.95 -10.72 0.74
CA VAL A 223 6.71 -11.77 1.44
C VAL A 223 6.08 -13.13 1.15
N SER A 224 6.85 -14.05 0.57
CA SER A 224 6.46 -15.43 0.24
C SER A 224 6.99 -16.45 1.26
#